data_ba11b1a0effc9aed19c9b5320ea1e94f
#
_entry.id   ba11b1a0effc9aed19c9b5320ea1e94f
#
_cell.length_a   1.000
_cell.length_b   1.000
_cell.length_c   1.000
_cell.angle_alpha   90.00
_cell.angle_beta   90.00
_cell.angle_gamma   90.00
#
_symmetry.space_group_name_H-M   'P 1'
#
loop_
_entity.id
_entity.type
_entity.pdbx_description
1 polymer ?
#
loop_
_entity_poly.entity_id
_entity_poly.type
_entity_poly.pdbx_seq_one_letter_code
_entity_poly.pdbx_strand_id
1 'polypeptide(L)'
;MIEDEVPDTDDPAAPAPAPWKVLIVDDDVDVHVVTKFSLSNAVFMGRRLSFLHAYSGEEALQMLRQHDDIALVLLDVIMETTDAGLRVATRIRDELHNALVRIVLRTGQPGQALEHGIILDYDINDFWCKTDLTTRKLFTTVIASLRGYHSLSEAQRLVAAVQTQLAALQQPLQAAVEAVRAGTDWSGTVALGEPAVRMTLAARPAAGHGSPPVTV
;
A
#
# COMPACT_ATOMS: atom_id res chain seq x y z
N MET A 1 -43.45 -21.48 28.23
CA MET A 1 -42.17 -22.18 28.05
C MET A 1 -41.79 -21.84 26.61
N ILE A 2 -40.98 -20.81 26.42
CA ILE A 2 -40.52 -20.34 25.13
C ILE A 2 -39.08 -20.82 25.08
N GLU A 3 -38.82 -21.79 24.22
CA GLU A 3 -37.46 -22.28 23.94
C GLU A 3 -36.79 -21.23 23.05
N ASP A 4 -35.75 -20.57 23.61
CA ASP A 4 -34.84 -19.75 22.86
C ASP A 4 -33.97 -20.67 21.97
N GLU A 5 -34.28 -20.74 20.68
CA GLU A 5 -33.38 -21.30 19.68
C GLU A 5 -32.13 -20.43 19.59
N VAL A 6 -31.03 -20.93 20.14
CA VAL A 6 -29.68 -20.40 19.89
C VAL A 6 -29.34 -20.76 18.45
N PRO A 7 -29.06 -19.79 17.55
CA PRO A 7 -28.62 -20.13 16.20
C PRO A 7 -27.23 -20.76 16.26
N ASP A 8 -27.16 -22.00 15.85
CA ASP A 8 -25.95 -22.78 15.65
C ASP A 8 -25.21 -22.19 14.42
N THR A 9 -24.32 -21.22 14.65
CA THR A 9 -23.45 -20.68 13.61
C THR A 9 -22.09 -21.38 13.67
N ASP A 10 -22.06 -22.64 13.30
CA ASP A 10 -20.86 -23.33 12.81
C ASP A 10 -20.62 -22.97 11.33
N ASP A 11 -20.39 -21.68 11.08
CA ASP A 11 -19.77 -21.22 9.84
C ASP A 11 -18.24 -21.42 10.00
N PRO A 12 -17.58 -22.21 9.14
CA PRO A 12 -16.14 -22.42 9.26
C PRO A 12 -15.45 -21.06 9.17
N ALA A 13 -14.93 -20.60 10.30
CA ALA A 13 -14.38 -19.27 10.52
C ALA A 13 -13.47 -18.87 9.36
N ALA A 14 -13.83 -17.81 8.66
CA ALA A 14 -12.97 -17.20 7.67
C ALA A 14 -11.55 -17.00 8.26
N PRO A 15 -10.47 -17.34 7.54
CA PRO A 15 -9.12 -17.27 8.09
C PRO A 15 -8.88 -15.88 8.64
N ALA A 16 -8.40 -15.82 9.89
CA ALA A 16 -8.14 -14.55 10.57
C ALA A 16 -7.27 -13.65 9.67
N PRO A 17 -7.58 -12.37 9.54
CA PRO A 17 -6.84 -11.48 8.65
C PRO A 17 -5.37 -11.39 9.09
N ALA A 18 -4.44 -11.38 8.12
CA ALA A 18 -3.01 -11.33 8.38
C ALA A 18 -2.64 -10.13 9.27
N PRO A 19 -1.73 -10.29 10.25
CA PRO A 19 -1.39 -9.23 11.18
C PRO A 19 -0.67 -8.06 10.49
N TRP A 20 -0.72 -6.87 11.11
CA TRP A 20 0.08 -5.72 10.68
C TRP A 20 1.53 -5.94 11.09
N LYS A 21 2.47 -5.91 10.14
CA LYS A 21 3.89 -6.03 10.44
C LYS A 21 4.46 -4.68 10.87
N VAL A 22 5.10 -4.68 12.03
CA VAL A 22 5.81 -3.53 12.60
C VAL A 22 7.26 -3.95 12.81
N LEU A 23 8.19 -3.26 12.16
CA LEU A 23 9.61 -3.47 12.33
C LEU A 23 10.13 -2.54 13.43
N ILE A 24 10.77 -3.11 14.45
CA ILE A 24 11.46 -2.38 15.50
C ILE A 24 12.94 -2.43 15.19
N VAL A 25 13.58 -1.26 15.09
CA VAL A 25 14.99 -1.10 14.77
C VAL A 25 15.66 -0.29 15.88
N ASP A 26 16.46 -0.95 16.68
CA ASP A 26 17.13 -0.37 17.84
C ASP A 26 18.25 -1.34 18.25
N ASP A 27 19.43 -0.87 18.65
CA ASP A 27 20.51 -1.71 19.12
C ASP A 27 20.33 -2.18 20.57
N ASP A 28 19.39 -1.56 21.29
CA ASP A 28 19.02 -1.92 22.66
C ASP A 28 17.88 -2.96 22.69
N VAL A 29 18.19 -4.17 23.14
CA VAL A 29 17.24 -5.29 23.29
C VAL A 29 16.06 -4.95 24.20
N ASP A 30 16.26 -4.17 25.24
CA ASP A 30 15.22 -3.80 26.20
C ASP A 30 14.13 -2.95 25.52
N VAL A 31 14.50 -2.10 24.57
CA VAL A 31 13.57 -1.29 23.78
C VAL A 31 12.62 -2.17 22.96
N HIS A 32 13.14 -3.27 22.38
CA HIS A 32 12.30 -4.25 21.68
C HIS A 32 11.28 -4.91 22.60
N VAL A 33 11.72 -5.35 23.78
CA VAL A 33 10.86 -6.01 24.77
C VAL A 33 9.76 -5.07 25.25
N VAL A 34 10.13 -3.85 25.65
CA VAL A 34 9.19 -2.83 26.17
C VAL A 34 8.20 -2.42 25.08
N THR A 35 8.65 -2.18 23.87
CA THR A 35 7.79 -1.80 22.74
C THR A 35 6.77 -2.90 22.44
N LYS A 36 7.23 -4.15 22.30
CA LYS A 36 6.36 -5.31 22.07
C LYS A 36 5.35 -5.49 23.19
N PHE A 37 5.78 -5.41 24.46
CA PHE A 37 4.90 -5.55 25.63
C PHE A 37 3.81 -4.45 25.64
N SER A 38 4.20 -3.20 25.40
CA SER A 38 3.29 -2.04 25.40
C SER A 38 2.20 -2.14 24.31
N LEU A 39 2.47 -2.86 23.22
CA LEU A 39 1.59 -2.98 22.06
C LEU A 39 0.99 -4.38 21.88
N SER A 40 1.23 -5.30 22.83
CA SER A 40 0.85 -6.72 22.71
C SER A 40 -0.65 -6.95 22.50
N ASN A 41 -1.49 -6.08 23.07
CA ASN A 41 -2.94 -6.15 22.96
C ASN A 41 -3.53 -5.21 21.88
N ALA A 42 -2.67 -4.54 21.11
CA ALA A 42 -3.13 -3.61 20.09
C ALA A 42 -3.79 -4.37 18.94
N VAL A 43 -4.98 -3.91 18.57
CA VAL A 43 -5.75 -4.39 17.41
C VAL A 43 -6.16 -3.17 16.60
N PHE A 44 -5.95 -3.21 15.29
CA PHE A 44 -6.40 -2.18 14.37
C PHE A 44 -7.11 -2.83 13.18
N MET A 45 -8.35 -2.42 12.91
CA MET A 45 -9.21 -2.99 11.85
C MET A 45 -9.30 -4.53 11.92
N GLY A 46 -9.50 -5.08 13.12
CA GLY A 46 -9.62 -6.52 13.36
C GLY A 46 -8.30 -7.31 13.25
N ARG A 47 -7.17 -6.66 12.96
CA ARG A 47 -5.86 -7.30 12.80
C ARG A 47 -4.95 -7.00 13.98
N ARG A 48 -4.28 -8.02 14.51
CA ARG A 48 -3.25 -7.88 15.54
C ARG A 48 -1.96 -7.31 14.94
N LEU A 49 -1.00 -6.93 15.79
CA LEU A 49 0.35 -6.57 15.39
C LEU A 49 1.26 -7.79 15.42
N SER A 50 2.16 -7.89 14.44
CA SER A 50 3.29 -8.80 14.40
C SER A 50 4.58 -7.98 14.36
N PHE A 51 5.53 -8.31 15.24
CA PHE A 51 6.76 -7.55 15.39
C PHE A 51 7.92 -8.27 14.74
N LEU A 52 8.63 -7.55 13.89
CA LEU A 52 9.94 -7.92 13.36
C LEU A 52 11.01 -7.12 14.10
N HIS A 53 12.19 -7.66 14.22
CA HIS A 53 13.28 -7.08 15.01
C HIS A 53 14.53 -6.94 14.15
N ALA A 54 15.18 -5.79 14.20
CA ALA A 54 16.47 -5.52 13.63
C ALA A 54 17.32 -4.76 14.66
N TYR A 55 18.57 -5.12 14.81
CA TYR A 55 19.47 -4.55 15.81
C TYR A 55 20.54 -3.67 15.19
N SER A 56 20.43 -3.43 13.88
CA SER A 56 21.27 -2.52 13.11
C SER A 56 20.55 -2.00 11.89
N GLY A 57 21.08 -0.93 11.30
CA GLY A 57 20.53 -0.36 10.07
C GLY A 57 20.57 -1.33 8.89
N GLU A 58 21.63 -2.16 8.78
CA GLU A 58 21.73 -3.13 7.67
C GLU A 58 20.73 -4.28 7.82
N GLU A 59 20.53 -4.78 9.06
CA GLU A 59 19.48 -5.78 9.33
C GLU A 59 18.08 -5.22 9.00
N ALA A 60 17.81 -3.96 9.32
CA ALA A 60 16.55 -3.31 9.00
C ALA A 60 16.28 -3.30 7.49
N LEU A 61 17.27 -2.93 6.70
CA LEU A 61 17.16 -2.92 5.24
C LEU A 61 17.02 -4.33 4.65
N GLN A 62 17.69 -5.32 5.25
CA GLN A 62 17.52 -6.71 4.86
C GLN A 62 16.08 -7.20 5.11
N MET A 63 15.51 -6.90 6.28
CA MET A 63 14.11 -7.23 6.61
C MET A 63 13.13 -6.56 5.64
N LEU A 64 13.36 -5.29 5.28
CA LEU A 64 12.51 -4.55 4.34
C LEU A 64 12.59 -5.09 2.90
N ARG A 65 13.70 -5.71 2.50
CA ARG A 65 13.82 -6.40 1.20
C ARG A 65 13.12 -7.77 1.20
N GLN A 66 13.05 -8.43 2.36
CA GLN A 66 12.40 -9.75 2.51
C GLN A 66 10.90 -9.66 2.73
N HIS A 67 10.40 -8.53 3.22
CA HIS A 67 9.02 -8.32 3.60
C HIS A 67 8.50 -7.01 2.98
N ASP A 68 7.73 -7.10 1.92
CA ASP A 68 7.11 -5.96 1.23
C ASP A 68 5.86 -5.41 1.94
N ASP A 69 5.37 -6.13 2.94
CA ASP A 69 4.16 -5.84 3.70
C ASP A 69 4.42 -5.23 5.10
N ILE A 70 5.65 -4.76 5.37
CA ILE A 70 5.94 -4.00 6.59
C ILE A 70 5.21 -2.66 6.52
N ALA A 71 4.30 -2.44 7.48
CA ALA A 71 3.47 -1.24 7.51
C ALA A 71 4.13 -0.07 8.23
N LEU A 72 4.96 -0.35 9.24
CA LEU A 72 5.57 0.65 10.11
C LEU A 72 6.98 0.21 10.51
N VAL A 73 7.90 1.17 10.52
CA VAL A 73 9.24 1.07 11.10
C VAL A 73 9.34 2.02 12.28
N LEU A 74 9.61 1.48 13.46
CA LEU A 74 9.99 2.23 14.64
C LEU A 74 11.51 2.22 14.70
N LEU A 75 12.15 3.34 14.39
CA LEU A 75 13.56 3.41 14.04
C LEU A 75 14.33 4.30 15.01
N ASP A 76 15.33 3.74 15.68
CA ASP A 76 16.24 4.57 16.45
C ASP A 76 17.16 5.39 15.52
N VAL A 77 17.45 6.61 15.92
CA VAL A 77 18.35 7.50 15.18
C VAL A 77 19.81 7.10 15.41
N ILE A 78 20.15 6.75 16.66
CA ILE A 78 21.52 6.50 17.10
C ILE A 78 21.65 5.00 17.36
N MET A 79 22.47 4.33 16.57
CA MET A 79 22.80 2.91 16.72
C MET A 79 24.32 2.76 16.50
N GLU A 80 24.75 2.03 15.47
CA GLU A 80 26.17 1.87 15.08
C GLU A 80 26.87 3.20 14.73
N THR A 81 26.11 4.22 14.34
CA THR A 81 26.54 5.61 14.15
C THR A 81 25.51 6.59 14.68
N THR A 82 25.90 7.85 14.89
CA THR A 82 25.01 8.89 15.43
C THR A 82 23.87 9.28 14.49
N ASP A 83 23.92 8.86 13.24
CA ASP A 83 22.96 9.15 12.16
C ASP A 83 22.43 7.89 11.46
N ALA A 84 22.68 6.72 12.03
CA ALA A 84 22.36 5.42 11.44
C ALA A 84 20.89 5.32 10.99
N GLY A 85 19.97 5.72 11.87
CA GLY A 85 18.55 5.71 11.55
C GLY A 85 18.16 6.68 10.43
N LEU A 86 18.77 7.86 10.36
CA LEU A 86 18.52 8.81 9.27
C LEU A 86 18.96 8.23 7.92
N ARG A 87 20.13 7.57 7.90
CA ARG A 87 20.64 6.89 6.70
C ARG A 87 19.74 5.73 6.28
N VAL A 88 19.22 4.98 7.23
CA VAL A 88 18.23 3.92 6.94
C VAL A 88 16.96 4.53 6.34
N ALA A 89 16.43 5.62 6.90
CA ALA A 89 15.24 6.29 6.37
C ALA A 89 15.45 6.75 4.92
N THR A 90 16.59 7.41 4.61
CA THR A 90 16.97 7.78 3.24
C THR A 90 17.01 6.55 2.33
N ARG A 91 17.70 5.48 2.73
CA ARG A 91 17.82 4.27 1.92
C ARG A 91 16.48 3.57 1.67
N ILE A 92 15.55 3.61 2.62
CA ILE A 92 14.17 3.12 2.43
C ILE A 92 13.48 3.87 1.29
N ARG A 93 13.63 5.20 1.22
CA ARG A 93 12.99 6.03 0.19
C ARG A 93 13.72 5.94 -1.15
N ASP A 94 15.04 6.10 -1.16
CA ASP A 94 15.85 6.26 -2.37
C ASP A 94 16.28 4.93 -2.99
N GLU A 95 16.70 3.94 -2.18
CA GLU A 95 17.18 2.66 -2.71
C GLU A 95 16.06 1.61 -2.84
N LEU A 96 15.20 1.49 -1.81
CA LEU A 96 14.10 0.52 -1.83
C LEU A 96 12.84 1.07 -2.52
N HIS A 97 12.80 2.36 -2.84
CA HIS A 97 11.66 3.06 -3.44
C HIS A 97 10.34 2.81 -2.69
N ASN A 98 10.43 2.57 -1.37
CA ASN A 98 9.28 2.28 -0.55
C ASN A 98 8.69 3.56 0.06
N ALA A 99 7.73 4.16 -0.63
CA ALA A 99 6.99 5.35 -0.17
C ALA A 99 5.81 5.01 0.75
N LEU A 100 5.42 3.72 0.83
CA LEU A 100 4.26 3.30 1.61
C LEU A 100 4.56 3.11 3.08
N VAL A 101 5.69 2.44 3.41
CA VAL A 101 6.05 2.15 4.79
C VAL A 101 6.13 3.44 5.61
N ARG A 102 5.47 3.43 6.76
CA ARG A 102 5.53 4.56 7.69
C ARG A 102 6.80 4.48 8.52
N ILE A 103 7.48 5.60 8.71
CA ILE A 103 8.72 5.68 9.49
C ILE A 103 8.48 6.61 10.67
N VAL A 104 8.72 6.11 11.87
CA VAL A 104 8.71 6.88 13.11
C VAL A 104 10.09 6.80 13.71
N LEU A 105 10.77 7.94 13.77
CA LEU A 105 12.10 8.03 14.38
C LEU A 105 11.99 8.17 15.89
N ARG A 106 12.93 7.55 16.60
CA ARG A 106 13.11 7.67 18.05
C ARG A 106 14.53 8.13 18.33
N THR A 107 14.73 9.05 19.26
CA THR A 107 16.06 9.50 19.66
C THR A 107 16.19 9.66 21.16
N GLY A 108 17.37 9.40 21.69
CA GLY A 108 17.71 9.70 23.07
C GLY A 108 18.14 11.15 23.32
N GLN A 109 18.42 11.91 22.27
CA GLN A 109 18.90 13.29 22.38
C GLN A 109 17.88 14.26 21.78
N PRO A 110 17.17 15.04 22.62
CA PRO A 110 16.26 16.07 22.15
C PRO A 110 17.03 17.27 21.60
N GLY A 111 16.69 17.70 20.39
CA GLY A 111 17.19 18.93 19.79
C GLY A 111 16.12 19.54 18.89
N GLN A 112 15.31 20.48 19.40
CA GLN A 112 14.16 21.06 18.70
C GLN A 112 14.48 21.62 17.30
N ALA A 113 15.69 22.14 17.07
CA ALA A 113 16.10 22.66 15.77
C ALA A 113 16.36 21.56 14.72
N LEU A 114 16.75 20.36 15.17
CA LEU A 114 16.95 19.19 14.30
C LEU A 114 15.62 18.54 13.87
N GLU A 115 14.60 18.56 14.73
CA GLU A 115 13.36 17.82 14.52
C GLU A 115 12.59 18.28 13.26
N HIS A 116 12.46 19.60 13.06
CA HIS A 116 11.71 20.12 11.91
C HIS A 116 12.42 19.85 10.56
N GLY A 117 13.75 20.00 10.52
CA GLY A 117 14.53 19.68 9.33
C GLY A 117 14.45 18.19 8.98
N ILE A 118 14.62 17.32 9.98
CA ILE A 118 14.60 15.87 9.79
C ILE A 118 13.24 15.38 9.23
N ILE A 119 12.12 15.89 9.75
CA ILE A 119 10.79 15.49 9.28
C ILE A 119 10.59 15.84 7.80
N LEU A 120 11.07 17.01 7.38
CA LEU A 120 10.91 17.48 6.00
C LEU A 120 11.91 16.83 5.04
N ASP A 121 13.16 16.68 5.47
CA ASP A 121 14.25 16.25 4.59
C ASP A 121 14.28 14.73 4.36
N TYR A 122 13.75 13.91 5.31
CA TYR A 122 13.86 12.46 5.28
C TYR A 122 12.53 11.73 4.99
N ASP A 123 11.46 12.44 4.67
CA ASP A 123 10.12 11.86 4.41
C ASP A 123 9.71 10.85 5.50
N ILE A 124 9.82 11.26 6.76
CA ILE A 124 9.39 10.50 7.93
C ILE A 124 7.99 10.95 8.37
N ASN A 125 7.33 10.13 9.17
CA ASN A 125 5.94 10.35 9.55
C ASN A 125 5.78 10.92 10.95
N ASP A 126 6.74 10.66 11.83
CA ASP A 126 6.75 11.19 13.19
C ASP A 126 8.16 11.09 13.78
N PHE A 127 8.42 11.88 14.81
CA PHE A 127 9.70 11.94 15.50
C PHE A 127 9.48 12.05 17.00
N TRP A 128 10.19 11.23 17.81
CA TRP A 128 10.03 11.25 19.26
C TRP A 128 11.34 11.25 20.01
N CYS A 129 11.33 11.96 21.14
CA CYS A 129 12.34 11.74 22.16
C CYS A 129 11.99 10.45 22.96
N LYS A 130 12.97 9.57 23.18
CA LYS A 130 12.79 8.34 23.98
C LYS A 130 12.28 8.63 25.40
N THR A 131 12.63 9.82 25.96
CA THR A 131 12.16 10.25 27.30
C THR A 131 10.70 10.63 27.35
N ASP A 132 10.10 11.00 26.22
CA ASP A 132 8.69 11.42 26.13
C ASP A 132 7.76 10.26 25.75
N LEU A 133 8.33 9.06 25.61
CA LEU A 133 7.59 7.90 25.14
C LEU A 133 6.74 7.28 26.26
N THR A 134 5.48 7.69 26.33
CA THR A 134 4.48 7.00 27.14
C THR A 134 3.83 5.87 26.32
N THR A 135 3.35 4.82 26.99
CA THR A 135 2.57 3.74 26.33
C THR A 135 1.41 4.29 25.51
N ARG A 136 0.75 5.35 26.02
CA ARG A 136 -0.36 6.01 25.30
C ARG A 136 0.12 6.68 24.02
N LYS A 137 1.23 7.42 24.06
CA LYS A 137 1.79 8.10 22.87
C LYS A 137 2.22 7.07 21.85
N LEU A 138 2.95 6.03 22.27
CA LEU A 138 3.36 4.92 21.41
C LEU A 138 2.15 4.27 20.72
N PHE A 139 1.12 3.89 21.47
CA PHE A 139 -0.09 3.31 20.91
C PHE A 139 -0.76 4.24 19.89
N THR A 140 -0.96 5.52 20.26
CA THR A 140 -1.65 6.48 19.38
C THR A 140 -0.92 6.66 18.05
N THR A 141 0.41 6.80 18.07
CA THR A 141 1.17 6.99 16.83
C THR A 141 1.26 5.71 16.00
N VAL A 142 1.39 4.55 16.63
CA VAL A 142 1.35 3.27 15.88
C VAL A 142 0.02 3.14 15.14
N ILE A 143 -1.10 3.38 15.82
CA ILE A 143 -2.42 3.31 15.17
C ILE A 143 -2.59 4.37 14.08
N ALA A 144 -2.12 5.60 14.29
CA ALA A 144 -2.14 6.65 13.27
C ALA A 144 -1.29 6.28 12.04
N SER A 145 -0.09 5.73 12.26
CA SER A 145 0.80 5.27 11.21
C SER A 145 0.20 4.11 10.41
N LEU A 146 -0.37 3.11 11.08
CA LEU A 146 -1.04 1.99 10.42
C LEU A 146 -2.25 2.45 9.60
N ARG A 147 -3.01 3.43 10.08
CA ARG A 147 -4.11 4.03 9.32
C ARG A 147 -3.60 4.72 8.06
N GLY A 148 -2.52 5.51 8.16
CA GLY A 148 -1.87 6.15 7.02
C GLY A 148 -1.38 5.14 5.99
N TYR A 149 -0.69 4.09 6.44
CA TYR A 149 -0.25 2.98 5.58
C TYR A 149 -1.42 2.31 4.86
N HIS A 150 -2.47 1.96 5.59
CA HIS A 150 -3.67 1.32 5.03
C HIS A 150 -4.31 2.19 3.94
N SER A 151 -4.55 3.48 4.24
CA SER A 151 -5.18 4.41 3.28
C SER A 151 -4.36 4.56 2.00
N LEU A 152 -3.03 4.66 2.11
CA LEU A 152 -2.15 4.76 0.95
C LEU A 152 -2.09 3.46 0.14
N SER A 153 -2.03 2.31 0.83
CA SER A 153 -2.03 1.00 0.18
C SER A 153 -3.33 0.76 -0.61
N GLU A 154 -4.47 1.12 -0.04
CA GLU A 154 -5.76 1.02 -0.73
C GLU A 154 -5.83 1.96 -1.94
N ALA A 155 -5.38 3.20 -1.79
CA ALA A 155 -5.33 4.14 -2.91
C ALA A 155 -4.43 3.61 -4.05
N GLN A 156 -3.26 3.05 -3.72
CA GLN A 156 -2.35 2.48 -4.70
C GLN A 156 -2.95 1.26 -5.41
N ARG A 157 -3.66 0.39 -4.67
CA ARG A 157 -4.38 -0.76 -5.26
C ARG A 157 -5.47 -0.31 -6.24
N LEU A 158 -6.23 0.72 -5.87
CA LEU A 158 -7.27 1.28 -6.75
C LEU A 158 -6.67 1.85 -8.03
N VAL A 159 -5.57 2.61 -7.93
CA VAL A 159 -4.86 3.15 -9.10
C VAL A 159 -4.37 2.02 -10.00
N ALA A 160 -3.75 0.98 -9.43
CA ALA A 160 -3.27 -0.18 -10.20
C ALA A 160 -4.42 -0.92 -10.90
N ALA A 161 -5.56 -1.09 -10.23
CA ALA A 161 -6.76 -1.72 -10.81
C ALA A 161 -7.29 -0.91 -12.00
N VAL A 162 -7.40 0.43 -11.85
CA VAL A 162 -7.83 1.32 -12.94
C VAL A 162 -6.85 1.30 -14.11
N GLN A 163 -5.56 1.31 -13.84
CA GLN A 163 -4.54 1.22 -14.90
C GLN A 163 -4.63 -0.10 -15.66
N THR A 164 -4.84 -1.22 -14.96
CA THR A 164 -5.04 -2.54 -15.57
C THR A 164 -6.28 -2.56 -16.47
N GLN A 165 -7.40 -2.01 -16.00
CA GLN A 165 -8.62 -1.89 -16.81
C GLN A 165 -8.41 -1.01 -18.05
N LEU A 166 -7.72 0.12 -17.89
CA LEU A 166 -7.42 1.03 -19.00
C LEU A 166 -6.54 0.34 -20.07
N ALA A 167 -5.51 -0.39 -19.63
CA ALA A 167 -4.64 -1.16 -20.53
C ALA A 167 -5.41 -2.23 -21.30
N ALA A 168 -6.35 -2.92 -20.65
CA ALA A 168 -7.21 -3.92 -21.28
C ALA A 168 -8.13 -3.35 -22.38
N LEU A 169 -8.47 -2.05 -22.31
CA LEU A 169 -9.27 -1.36 -23.31
C LEU A 169 -8.45 -0.87 -24.52
N GLN A 170 -7.18 -0.62 -24.35
CA GLN A 170 -6.35 0.01 -25.40
C GLN A 170 -6.24 -0.87 -26.66
N GLN A 171 -5.95 -2.17 -26.51
CA GLN A 171 -5.81 -3.08 -27.65
C GLN A 171 -7.11 -3.23 -28.49
N PRO A 172 -8.27 -3.53 -27.88
CA PRO A 172 -9.52 -3.63 -28.62
C PRO A 172 -9.90 -2.35 -29.33
N LEU A 173 -9.69 -1.19 -28.68
CA LEU A 173 -9.97 0.11 -29.30
C LEU A 173 -9.05 0.43 -30.48
N GLN A 174 -7.76 0.15 -30.37
CA GLN A 174 -6.82 0.31 -31.48
C GLN A 174 -7.21 -0.57 -32.66
N ALA A 175 -7.51 -1.86 -32.43
CA ALA A 175 -7.95 -2.78 -33.47
C ALA A 175 -9.26 -2.32 -34.14
N ALA A 176 -10.19 -1.80 -33.36
CA ALA A 176 -11.44 -1.25 -33.89
C ALA A 176 -11.21 -0.02 -34.78
N VAL A 177 -10.34 0.90 -34.35
CA VAL A 177 -9.98 2.11 -35.12
C VAL A 177 -9.27 1.73 -36.43
N GLU A 178 -8.37 0.76 -36.41
CA GLU A 178 -7.68 0.27 -37.61
C GLU A 178 -8.67 -0.36 -38.60
N ALA A 179 -9.60 -1.19 -38.13
CA ALA A 179 -10.63 -1.79 -38.97
C ALA A 179 -11.53 -0.74 -39.63
N VAL A 180 -11.94 0.29 -38.85
CA VAL A 180 -12.72 1.41 -39.42
C VAL A 180 -11.92 2.15 -40.50
N ARG A 181 -10.63 2.40 -40.31
CA ARG A 181 -9.78 3.05 -41.29
C ARG A 181 -9.58 2.19 -42.54
N ALA A 182 -9.51 0.88 -42.38
CA ALA A 182 -9.36 -0.08 -43.49
C ALA A 182 -10.73 -0.35 -44.19
N GLY A 183 -11.84 0.14 -43.69
CA GLY A 183 -13.16 -0.18 -44.21
C GLY A 183 -13.58 -1.64 -44.03
N THR A 184 -13.06 -2.31 -43.01
CA THR A 184 -13.33 -3.71 -42.69
C THR A 184 -14.20 -3.84 -41.44
N ASP A 185 -14.95 -4.94 -41.34
CA ASP A 185 -15.72 -5.25 -40.14
C ASP A 185 -14.79 -5.62 -39.00
N TRP A 186 -15.13 -5.20 -37.78
CA TRP A 186 -14.43 -5.57 -36.57
C TRP A 186 -15.38 -6.17 -35.54
N SER A 187 -14.95 -7.25 -34.89
CA SER A 187 -15.66 -7.86 -33.76
C SER A 187 -14.65 -8.16 -32.65
N GLY A 188 -14.91 -7.66 -31.47
CA GLY A 188 -14.04 -7.87 -30.30
C GLY A 188 -14.83 -7.91 -29.01
N THR A 189 -14.22 -8.46 -27.97
CA THR A 189 -14.76 -8.48 -26.62
C THR A 189 -14.02 -7.45 -25.76
N VAL A 190 -14.77 -6.59 -25.09
CA VAL A 190 -14.24 -5.59 -24.19
C VAL A 190 -14.68 -5.97 -22.78
N ALA A 191 -13.71 -6.26 -21.89
CA ALA A 191 -13.97 -6.56 -20.50
C ALA A 191 -14.04 -5.24 -19.70
N LEU A 192 -15.24 -4.77 -19.42
CA LEU A 192 -15.52 -3.60 -18.56
C LEU A 192 -16.03 -4.03 -17.18
N GLY A 193 -15.76 -5.27 -16.76
CA GLY A 193 -16.33 -5.94 -15.60
C GLY A 193 -17.01 -7.25 -16.00
N GLU A 194 -17.73 -7.88 -15.10
CA GLU A 194 -18.58 -9.04 -15.43
C GLU A 194 -20.04 -8.59 -15.58
N PRO A 195 -20.71 -8.95 -16.69
CA PRO A 195 -20.20 -9.73 -17.84
C PRO A 195 -19.38 -8.87 -18.85
N ALA A 196 -18.45 -9.52 -19.54
CA ALA A 196 -17.71 -8.89 -20.65
C ALA A 196 -18.66 -8.52 -21.81
N VAL A 197 -18.48 -7.33 -22.38
CA VAL A 197 -19.33 -6.84 -23.47
C VAL A 197 -18.68 -7.18 -24.81
N ARG A 198 -19.41 -7.91 -25.66
CA ARG A 198 -19.01 -8.10 -27.06
C ARG A 198 -19.45 -6.90 -27.88
N MET A 199 -18.52 -6.26 -28.57
CA MET A 199 -18.78 -5.16 -29.49
C MET A 199 -18.53 -5.59 -30.93
N THR A 200 -19.38 -5.17 -31.85
CA THR A 200 -19.23 -5.42 -33.28
C THR A 200 -19.39 -4.10 -34.00
N LEU A 201 -18.43 -3.76 -34.86
CA LEU A 201 -18.49 -2.63 -35.76
C LEU A 201 -18.56 -3.16 -37.19
N ALA A 202 -19.62 -2.81 -37.93
CA ALA A 202 -19.72 -3.11 -39.35
C ALA A 202 -19.18 -1.95 -40.18
N ALA A 203 -18.36 -2.26 -41.16
CA ALA A 203 -17.92 -1.26 -42.15
C ALA A 203 -19.13 -0.74 -42.89
N ARG A 204 -19.27 0.58 -42.97
CA ARG A 204 -20.34 1.18 -43.78
C ARG A 204 -19.99 0.92 -45.27
N PRO A 205 -20.85 0.28 -46.07
CA PRO A 205 -20.58 0.12 -47.48
C PRO A 205 -20.34 1.50 -48.09
N ALA A 206 -19.29 1.65 -48.88
CA ALA A 206 -19.02 2.89 -49.62
C ALA A 206 -20.27 3.23 -50.40
N ALA A 207 -20.80 4.42 -50.18
CA ALA A 207 -21.96 4.90 -50.93
C ALA A 207 -21.62 4.83 -52.42
N GLY A 208 -22.20 3.86 -53.09
CA GLY A 208 -22.02 3.71 -54.55
C GLY A 208 -22.46 5.02 -55.18
N HIS A 209 -21.58 5.63 -55.99
CA HIS A 209 -21.97 6.70 -56.91
C HIS A 209 -22.97 6.09 -57.90
N GLY A 210 -24.23 6.15 -57.49
CA GLY A 210 -25.32 5.91 -58.46
C GLY A 210 -25.26 7.01 -59.49
N SER A 211 -24.81 6.66 -60.69
CA SER A 211 -25.01 7.51 -61.86
C SER A 211 -26.52 7.83 -62.01
N PRO A 212 -26.90 9.05 -62.27
CA PRO A 212 -28.32 9.35 -62.53
C PRO A 212 -28.77 8.63 -63.79
N PRO A 213 -30.04 8.14 -63.84
CA PRO A 213 -30.54 7.48 -65.06
C PRO A 213 -30.59 8.51 -66.17
N VAL A 214 -29.93 8.19 -67.31
CA VAL A 214 -30.09 8.90 -68.54
C VAL A 214 -31.47 8.58 -69.08
N THR A 215 -32.38 9.56 -69.06
CA THR A 215 -33.68 9.47 -69.75
C THR A 215 -33.50 9.87 -71.20
N VAL A 216 -33.82 8.94 -72.10
CA VAL A 216 -34.01 9.19 -73.54
C VAL A 216 -35.44 9.37 -73.81
#